data_c501c211b2f0a2a66f5ecb8243c702df
#
_entry.id   c501c211b2f0a2a66f5ecb8243c702df
#
_cell.length_a   1.000
_cell.length_b   1.000
_cell.length_c   1.000
_cell.angle_alpha   90.00
_cell.angle_beta   90.00
_cell.angle_gamma   90.00
#
_symmetry.space_group_name_H-M   'P 1'
#
loop_
_entity.id
_entity.type
_entity.pdbx_description
1 polymer ?
#
loop_
_entity_poly.entity_id
_entity_poly.type
_entity_poly.pdbx_seq_one_letter_code
_entity_poly.pdbx_strand_id
1 'polypeptide(L)'
;LIDAGRAIGKSKHKEDYLNSGFGAFSAGMGAMNAFGNLFTSPLATSASLNYSKSQDSYHREERMSVGSRLHVKGGVEYNGKNLHTVNLNMLNEGDTVYNITGNIIREAGKSTIKESTGSRGYGLSLAKGSDGMNPFKGNGTTVTAGTSGSKGKSEGVYYTNPKDETKGNSHYNVGGD
;
A
#
# COMPACT_ATOMS: atom_id res chain seq x y z
N LEU A 1 8.71 4.46 -29.60
CA LEU A 1 8.50 3.52 -28.50
C LEU A 1 9.14 3.99 -27.20
N ILE A 2 10.41 4.36 -27.21
CA ILE A 2 11.13 4.84 -26.01
C ILE A 2 10.50 6.13 -25.47
N ASP A 3 10.17 7.07 -26.33
CA ASP A 3 9.57 8.35 -25.92
C ASP A 3 8.13 8.20 -25.43
N ALA A 4 7.35 7.34 -26.04
CA ALA A 4 6.01 7.00 -25.55
C ALA A 4 6.07 6.31 -24.18
N GLY A 5 7.04 5.42 -23.96
CA GLY A 5 7.29 4.80 -22.67
C GLY A 5 7.66 5.81 -21.58
N ARG A 6 8.43 6.86 -21.91
CA ARG A 6 8.75 7.95 -20.99
C ARG A 6 7.55 8.83 -20.65
N ALA A 7 6.68 9.12 -21.62
CA ALA A 7 5.46 9.89 -21.41
C ALA A 7 4.53 9.17 -20.44
N ILE A 8 4.30 7.87 -20.60
CA ILE A 8 3.50 7.07 -19.67
C ILE A 8 4.09 7.06 -18.26
N GLY A 9 5.43 7.00 -18.13
CA GLY A 9 6.12 6.98 -16.84
C GLY A 9 6.06 8.30 -16.05
N LYS A 10 5.80 9.42 -16.73
CA LYS A 10 5.73 10.76 -16.11
C LYS A 10 4.31 11.22 -15.79
N SER A 11 3.28 10.53 -16.30
CA SER A 11 1.91 10.95 -16.08
C SER A 11 1.48 10.69 -14.63
N LYS A 12 0.98 11.73 -13.97
CA LYS A 12 0.51 11.69 -12.56
C LYS A 12 -1.01 11.67 -12.42
N HIS A 13 -1.75 12.01 -13.47
CA HIS A 13 -3.20 12.12 -13.46
C HIS A 13 -3.86 11.16 -14.45
N LYS A 14 -5.12 10.80 -14.20
CA LYS A 14 -5.86 9.83 -15.00
C LYS A 14 -5.99 10.25 -16.48
N GLU A 15 -6.12 11.53 -16.74
CA GLU A 15 -6.20 12.10 -18.09
C GLU A 15 -4.86 12.00 -18.83
N ASP A 16 -3.75 12.20 -18.11
CA ASP A 16 -2.41 12.03 -18.66
C ASP A 16 -2.14 10.58 -19.05
N TYR A 17 -2.76 9.61 -18.35
CA TYR A 17 -2.64 8.19 -18.69
C TYR A 17 -3.32 7.86 -20.01
N LEU A 18 -4.47 8.45 -20.30
CA LEU A 18 -5.15 8.29 -21.59
C LEU A 18 -4.31 8.86 -22.72
N ASN A 19 -3.82 10.09 -22.57
CA ASN A 19 -2.95 10.74 -23.56
C ASN A 19 -1.63 9.98 -23.76
N SER A 20 -1.04 9.48 -22.68
CA SER A 20 0.17 8.67 -22.75
C SER A 20 -0.09 7.30 -23.37
N GLY A 21 -1.27 6.72 -23.15
CA GLY A 21 -1.73 5.51 -23.80
C GLY A 21 -1.89 5.69 -25.31
N PHE A 22 -2.50 6.79 -25.73
CA PHE A 22 -2.59 7.16 -27.15
C PHE A 22 -1.21 7.43 -27.77
N GLY A 23 -0.30 8.07 -27.05
CA GLY A 23 1.09 8.26 -27.47
C GLY A 23 1.83 6.93 -27.64
N ALA A 24 1.64 5.98 -26.73
CA ALA A 24 2.20 4.63 -26.86
C ALA A 24 1.60 3.86 -28.04
N PHE A 25 0.29 4.01 -28.26
CA PHE A 25 -0.39 3.40 -29.40
C PHE A 25 0.08 3.98 -30.73
N SER A 26 0.22 5.31 -30.84
CA SER A 26 0.72 5.96 -32.05
C SER A 26 2.19 5.60 -32.33
N ALA A 27 3.03 5.50 -31.31
CA ALA A 27 4.41 5.04 -31.47
C ALA A 27 4.47 3.54 -31.82
N GLY A 28 3.53 2.73 -31.30
CA GLY A 28 3.32 1.35 -31.71
C GLY A 28 2.94 1.25 -33.20
N MET A 29 2.03 2.09 -33.67
CA MET A 29 1.65 2.16 -35.09
C MET A 29 2.81 2.61 -36.00
N GLY A 30 3.63 3.57 -35.50
CA GLY A 30 4.86 3.98 -36.22
C GLY A 30 5.89 2.85 -36.31
N ALA A 31 6.04 2.09 -35.22
CA ALA A 31 6.86 0.87 -35.27
C ALA A 31 6.29 -0.19 -36.18
N MET A 32 4.95 -0.35 -36.25
CA MET A 32 4.30 -1.26 -37.20
C MET A 32 4.61 -0.90 -38.64
N ASN A 33 4.65 0.39 -38.98
CA ASN A 33 4.99 0.85 -40.34
C ASN A 33 6.47 0.57 -40.68
N ALA A 34 7.38 0.76 -39.73
CA ALA A 34 8.79 0.39 -39.87
C ALA A 34 8.98 -1.15 -39.94
N PHE A 35 8.19 -1.91 -39.20
CA PHE A 35 8.16 -3.38 -39.28
C PHE A 35 7.50 -3.90 -40.57
N GLY A 36 6.53 -3.17 -41.12
CA GLY A 36 5.91 -3.54 -42.41
C GLY A 36 6.95 -3.77 -43.49
N ASN A 37 7.99 -2.95 -43.52
CA ASN A 37 9.10 -3.10 -44.43
C ASN A 37 10.01 -4.30 -44.15
N LEU A 38 10.15 -4.72 -42.90
CA LEU A 38 10.86 -5.92 -42.49
C LEU A 38 10.07 -7.20 -42.79
N PHE A 39 8.74 -7.15 -42.73
CA PHE A 39 7.86 -8.28 -43.01
C PHE A 39 7.60 -8.52 -44.50
N THR A 40 7.97 -7.60 -45.36
CA THR A 40 7.95 -7.82 -46.81
C THR A 40 9.15 -8.62 -47.29
N SER A 41 10.12 -8.91 -46.43
CA SER A 41 11.24 -9.79 -46.72
C SER A 41 10.76 -11.23 -46.89
N PRO A 42 11.03 -11.89 -48.03
CA PRO A 42 10.57 -13.26 -48.28
C PRO A 42 11.22 -14.32 -47.35
N LEU A 43 12.21 -13.93 -46.56
CA LEU A 43 12.96 -14.83 -45.69
C LEU A 43 12.41 -14.87 -44.23
N ALA A 44 11.49 -14.00 -43.86
CA ALA A 44 10.96 -13.97 -42.48
C ALA A 44 9.72 -14.87 -42.35
N THR A 45 9.89 -16.05 -41.79
CA THR A 45 8.81 -17.03 -41.55
C THR A 45 7.92 -16.68 -40.37
N SER A 46 8.46 -16.02 -39.36
CA SER A 46 7.70 -15.52 -38.21
C SER A 46 8.45 -14.38 -37.50
N ALA A 47 7.72 -13.43 -36.96
CA ALA A 47 8.29 -12.37 -36.15
C ALA A 47 7.30 -11.95 -35.06
N SER A 48 7.80 -11.61 -33.90
CA SER A 48 6.98 -11.06 -32.81
C SER A 48 7.67 -9.87 -32.16
N LEU A 49 6.89 -8.87 -31.76
CA LEU A 49 7.30 -7.74 -30.96
C LEU A 49 6.41 -7.65 -29.76
N ASN A 50 7.01 -7.68 -28.58
CA ASN A 50 6.31 -7.53 -27.32
C ASN A 50 6.84 -6.30 -26.59
N TYR A 51 5.93 -5.44 -26.19
CA TYR A 51 6.22 -4.30 -25.32
C TYR A 51 5.34 -4.40 -24.07
N SER A 52 5.94 -4.38 -22.91
CA SER A 52 5.22 -4.34 -21.65
C SER A 52 5.84 -3.31 -20.70
N LYS A 53 5.01 -2.67 -19.92
CA LYS A 53 5.42 -1.78 -18.86
C LYS A 53 4.51 -2.01 -17.66
N SER A 54 5.11 -2.16 -16.49
CA SER A 54 4.41 -2.20 -15.20
C SER A 54 4.84 -1.02 -14.31
N GLN A 55 3.94 -0.58 -13.47
CA GLN A 55 4.19 0.39 -12.44
C GLN A 55 3.51 -0.08 -11.16
N ASP A 56 4.29 -0.21 -10.11
CA ASP A 56 3.81 -0.60 -8.79
C ASP A 56 3.90 0.60 -7.85
N SER A 57 2.91 0.72 -7.00
CA SER A 57 2.85 1.71 -5.94
C SER A 57 2.58 1.04 -4.61
N TYR A 58 3.30 1.45 -3.58
CA TYR A 58 3.11 1.02 -2.21
C TYR A 58 3.02 2.25 -1.32
N HIS A 59 1.99 2.28 -0.48
CA HIS A 59 1.83 3.31 0.53
C HIS A 59 1.52 2.65 1.86
N ARG A 60 2.26 3.03 2.91
CA ARG A 60 2.06 2.58 4.29
C ARG A 60 1.93 3.79 5.20
N GLU A 61 0.83 3.83 5.94
CA GLU A 61 0.61 4.76 7.02
C GLU A 61 0.60 4.00 8.34
N GLU A 62 1.44 4.40 9.26
CA GLU A 62 1.55 3.79 10.57
C GLU A 62 1.32 4.85 11.65
N ARG A 63 0.37 4.59 12.54
CA ARG A 63 0.11 5.40 13.71
C ARG A 63 0.34 4.53 14.93
N MET A 64 1.37 4.84 15.70
CA MET A 64 1.74 4.09 16.88
C MET A 64 1.30 4.83 18.13
N SER A 65 0.65 4.11 19.06
CA SER A 65 0.43 4.60 20.42
C SER A 65 1.70 4.40 21.22
N VAL A 66 2.35 5.50 21.58
CA VAL A 66 3.50 5.47 22.49
C VAL A 66 2.99 5.53 23.93
N GLY A 67 3.23 4.46 24.68
CA GLY A 67 2.84 4.39 26.10
C GLY A 67 3.73 5.24 27.00
N SER A 68 3.14 5.72 28.07
CA SER A 68 3.91 6.32 29.17
C SER A 68 4.39 5.25 30.12
N ARG A 69 5.58 5.44 30.68
CA ARG A 69 6.12 4.58 31.74
C ARG A 69 6.35 5.41 32.98
N LEU A 70 5.77 4.95 34.10
CA LEU A 70 5.98 5.52 35.41
C LEU A 70 6.68 4.49 36.30
N HIS A 71 7.86 4.83 36.82
CA HIS A 71 8.57 4.01 37.80
C HIS A 71 8.74 4.82 39.07
N VAL A 72 8.18 4.33 40.16
CA VAL A 72 8.20 4.96 41.47
C VAL A 72 8.84 4.03 42.45
N LYS A 73 9.87 4.50 43.15
CA LYS A 73 10.57 3.72 44.18
C LYS A 73 9.88 3.72 45.54
N GLY A 74 8.96 4.65 45.76
CA GLY A 74 8.16 4.76 46.98
C GLY A 74 6.71 4.38 46.77
N GLY A 75 5.82 4.84 47.64
CA GLY A 75 4.38 4.70 47.49
C GLY A 75 3.81 5.69 46.46
N VAL A 76 2.69 5.34 45.86
CA VAL A 76 1.92 6.21 44.95
C VAL A 76 0.51 6.38 45.52
N GLU A 77 0.03 7.60 45.54
CA GLU A 77 -1.33 7.90 45.93
C GLU A 77 -2.04 8.69 44.82
N TYR A 78 -3.19 8.16 44.38
CA TYR A 78 -4.05 8.80 43.40
C TYR A 78 -5.27 9.36 44.12
N ASN A 79 -5.42 10.68 44.10
CA ASN A 79 -6.54 11.37 44.71
C ASN A 79 -7.36 12.09 43.63
N GLY A 80 -8.65 11.79 43.54
CA GLY A 80 -9.48 12.46 42.56
C GLY A 80 -10.89 11.92 42.42
N LYS A 81 -11.63 12.52 41.52
CA LYS A 81 -12.98 12.08 41.20
C LYS A 81 -12.95 10.88 40.21
N ASN A 82 -12.18 11.00 39.18
CA ASN A 82 -12.00 9.93 38.19
C ASN A 82 -10.51 9.77 37.82
N LEU A 83 -10.10 8.55 37.56
CA LEU A 83 -8.78 8.24 37.04
C LEU A 83 -8.94 7.60 35.65
N HIS A 84 -8.41 8.25 34.61
CA HIS A 84 -8.39 7.71 33.27
C HIS A 84 -6.95 7.66 32.78
N THR A 85 -6.48 6.49 32.42
CA THR A 85 -5.14 6.27 31.89
C THR A 85 -5.20 5.54 30.55
N VAL A 86 -4.36 5.95 29.60
CA VAL A 86 -4.26 5.32 28.27
C VAL A 86 -2.81 4.88 28.07
N ASN A 87 -2.61 3.61 27.81
CA ASN A 87 -1.30 3.00 27.54
C ASN A 87 -0.23 3.36 28.60
N LEU A 88 -0.63 3.40 29.87
CA LEU A 88 0.28 3.67 30.98
C LEU A 88 0.83 2.36 31.54
N ASN A 89 2.17 2.25 31.56
CA ASN A 89 2.86 1.19 32.26
C ASN A 89 3.44 1.75 33.56
N MET A 90 2.95 1.26 34.68
CA MET A 90 3.40 1.68 35.99
C MET A 90 4.15 0.54 36.68
N LEU A 91 5.31 0.88 37.23
CA LEU A 91 6.03 0.05 38.18
C LEU A 91 6.17 0.84 39.52
N ASN A 92 5.51 0.38 40.55
CA ASN A 92 5.60 0.95 41.87
C ASN A 92 6.28 -0.04 42.82
N GLU A 93 7.33 0.39 43.50
CA GLU A 93 8.07 -0.45 44.45
C GLU A 93 7.48 -0.43 45.85
N GLY A 94 6.63 0.55 46.18
CA GLY A 94 5.90 0.66 47.44
C GLY A 94 4.41 0.40 47.30
N ASP A 95 3.64 0.88 48.25
CA ASP A 95 2.19 0.75 48.25
C ASP A 95 1.53 1.69 47.23
N THR A 96 0.42 1.27 46.64
CA THR A 96 -0.40 2.11 45.80
C THR A 96 -1.77 2.31 46.39
N VAL A 97 -2.16 3.57 46.55
CA VAL A 97 -3.45 3.96 47.14
C VAL A 97 -4.28 4.70 46.08
N TYR A 98 -5.49 4.26 45.87
CA TYR A 98 -6.45 4.89 44.97
C TYR A 98 -7.62 5.46 45.80
N ASN A 99 -7.62 6.77 46.00
CA ASN A 99 -8.72 7.52 46.63
C ASN A 99 -9.56 8.20 45.56
N ILE A 100 -10.33 7.40 44.82
CA ILE A 100 -11.11 7.83 43.67
C ILE A 100 -12.60 7.74 44.01
N THR A 101 -13.31 8.87 43.95
CA THR A 101 -14.73 8.93 44.27
C THR A 101 -15.66 8.52 43.11
N GLY A 102 -15.14 8.36 41.91
CA GLY A 102 -15.84 7.91 40.72
C GLY A 102 -15.17 6.71 40.08
N ASN A 103 -14.90 6.78 38.79
CA ASN A 103 -14.44 5.64 38.00
C ASN A 103 -12.91 5.61 37.82
N ILE A 104 -12.37 4.41 37.78
CA ILE A 104 -11.00 4.13 37.32
C ILE A 104 -11.09 3.44 35.95
N ILE A 105 -10.61 4.10 34.90
CA ILE A 105 -10.62 3.60 33.54
C ILE A 105 -9.17 3.47 33.07
N ARG A 106 -8.82 2.29 32.59
CA ARG A 106 -7.50 1.99 32.02
C ARG A 106 -7.67 1.45 30.62
N GLU A 107 -7.22 2.23 29.65
CA GLU A 107 -7.34 1.88 28.23
C GLU A 107 -6.02 1.42 27.66
N ALA A 108 -6.10 0.45 26.76
CA ALA A 108 -4.97 0.00 25.95
C ALA A 108 -4.58 1.06 24.92
N GLY A 109 -3.31 1.15 24.63
CA GLY A 109 -2.84 1.94 23.49
C GLY A 109 -3.27 1.31 22.17
N LYS A 110 -3.86 2.10 21.28
CA LYS A 110 -4.30 1.66 19.95
C LYS A 110 -3.32 2.12 18.88
N SER A 111 -2.71 1.18 18.18
CA SER A 111 -1.87 1.41 17.00
C SER A 111 -2.56 0.93 15.75
N THR A 112 -2.42 1.66 14.66
CA THR A 112 -3.02 1.29 13.37
C THR A 112 -1.97 1.29 12.27
N ILE A 113 -2.01 0.28 11.41
CA ILE A 113 -1.20 0.19 10.22
C ILE A 113 -2.15 0.08 9.03
N LYS A 114 -2.01 0.99 8.07
CA LYS A 114 -2.76 0.98 6.82
C LYS A 114 -1.79 0.84 5.67
N GLU A 115 -2.03 -0.16 4.85
CA GLU A 115 -1.23 -0.41 3.66
C GLU A 115 -2.11 -0.38 2.42
N SER A 116 -1.62 0.24 1.37
CA SER A 116 -2.25 0.19 0.06
C SER A 116 -1.21 -0.13 -1.00
N THR A 117 -1.54 -1.10 -1.82
CA THR A 117 -0.76 -1.52 -2.97
C THR A 117 -1.53 -1.24 -4.23
N GLY A 118 -0.85 -0.86 -5.28
CA GLY A 118 -1.45 -0.70 -6.59
C GLY A 118 -0.46 -1.15 -7.64
N SER A 119 -0.90 -1.95 -8.59
CA SER A 119 -0.13 -2.25 -9.77
C SER A 119 -0.91 -1.89 -11.02
N ARG A 120 -0.21 -1.43 -12.05
CA ARG A 120 -0.77 -1.15 -13.37
C ARG A 120 0.21 -1.62 -14.42
N GLY A 121 -0.29 -2.37 -15.38
CA GLY A 121 0.48 -2.85 -16.51
C GLY A 121 -0.16 -2.48 -17.83
N TYR A 122 0.68 -2.28 -18.84
CA TYR A 122 0.30 -2.07 -20.21
C TYR A 122 1.11 -3.04 -21.07
N GLY A 123 0.45 -3.73 -21.97
CA GLY A 123 1.11 -4.64 -22.89
C GLY A 123 0.63 -4.40 -24.33
N LEU A 124 1.57 -4.41 -25.27
CA LEU A 124 1.31 -4.45 -26.70
C LEU A 124 2.11 -5.60 -27.28
N SER A 125 1.44 -6.51 -27.94
CA SER A 125 2.05 -7.64 -28.62
C SER A 125 1.65 -7.64 -30.09
N LEU A 126 2.63 -7.76 -30.97
CA LEU A 126 2.46 -7.99 -32.38
C LEU A 126 3.10 -9.32 -32.74
N ALA A 127 2.35 -10.17 -33.40
CA ALA A 127 2.88 -11.44 -33.89
C ALA A 127 2.46 -11.64 -35.36
N LYS A 128 3.39 -12.10 -36.19
CA LYS A 128 3.14 -12.55 -37.57
C LYS A 128 3.31 -14.07 -37.60
N GLY A 129 2.30 -14.77 -38.08
CA GLY A 129 2.37 -16.19 -38.34
C GLY A 129 3.09 -16.50 -39.69
N SER A 130 3.42 -17.77 -39.89
CA SER A 130 4.14 -18.26 -41.06
C SER A 130 3.40 -18.14 -42.39
N ASP A 131 2.08 -17.90 -42.37
CA ASP A 131 1.21 -17.99 -43.56
C ASP A 131 0.89 -16.65 -44.21
N GLY A 132 1.46 -15.54 -43.71
CA GLY A 132 1.06 -14.21 -44.11
C GLY A 132 1.98 -13.51 -45.07
N MET A 133 1.59 -13.36 -46.31
CA MET A 133 2.31 -12.54 -47.31
C MET A 133 2.10 -11.02 -47.10
N ASN A 134 1.15 -10.60 -46.30
CA ASN A 134 0.92 -9.18 -46.04
C ASN A 134 0.46 -8.98 -44.58
N PRO A 135 1.18 -8.23 -43.74
CA PRO A 135 0.83 -8.02 -42.32
C PRO A 135 -0.46 -7.23 -42.12
N PHE A 136 -0.99 -6.61 -43.15
CA PHE A 136 -2.22 -5.80 -43.11
C PHE A 136 -3.39 -6.42 -43.89
N LYS A 137 -3.21 -7.55 -44.54
CA LYS A 137 -4.25 -8.24 -45.25
C LYS A 137 -4.52 -9.61 -44.65
N GLY A 138 -5.50 -9.71 -43.79
CA GLY A 138 -6.06 -10.98 -43.39
C GLY A 138 -5.11 -11.88 -42.60
N ASN A 139 -5.28 -13.12 -42.71
CA ASN A 139 -4.72 -14.22 -41.94
C ASN A 139 -3.22 -14.17 -41.69
N GLY A 140 -2.82 -13.99 -40.41
CA GLY A 140 -1.44 -14.20 -39.99
C GLY A 140 -0.81 -13.10 -39.15
N THR A 141 -1.46 -11.95 -38.96
CA THR A 141 -0.98 -10.91 -38.03
C THR A 141 -1.92 -10.79 -36.88
N THR A 142 -1.41 -10.98 -35.66
CA THR A 142 -2.13 -10.78 -34.45
C THR A 142 -1.61 -9.54 -33.72
N VAL A 143 -2.50 -8.63 -33.39
CA VAL A 143 -2.21 -7.47 -32.55
C VAL A 143 -2.98 -7.64 -31.25
N THR A 144 -2.29 -7.70 -30.16
CA THR A 144 -2.90 -7.78 -28.84
C THR A 144 -2.45 -6.59 -27.99
N ALA A 145 -3.41 -5.81 -27.54
CA ALA A 145 -3.17 -4.76 -26.56
C ALA A 145 -3.94 -5.10 -25.28
N GLY A 146 -3.27 -4.98 -24.16
CA GLY A 146 -3.86 -5.28 -22.87
C GLY A 146 -3.44 -4.28 -21.80
N THR A 147 -4.35 -4.07 -20.87
CA THR A 147 -4.06 -3.36 -19.62
C THR A 147 -4.39 -4.27 -18.45
N SER A 148 -3.55 -4.25 -17.45
CA SER A 148 -3.79 -4.97 -16.20
C SER A 148 -3.66 -4.01 -15.02
N GLY A 149 -4.36 -4.27 -13.95
CA GLY A 149 -4.22 -3.49 -12.74
C GLY A 149 -4.83 -4.21 -11.55
N SER A 150 -4.19 -4.05 -10.42
CA SER A 150 -4.69 -4.53 -9.15
C SER A 150 -4.58 -3.44 -8.08
N LYS A 151 -5.47 -3.48 -7.10
CA LYS A 151 -5.39 -2.63 -5.91
C LYS A 151 -5.65 -3.50 -4.70
N GLY A 152 -4.76 -3.43 -3.72
CA GLY A 152 -4.91 -4.05 -2.42
C GLY A 152 -4.96 -2.98 -1.34
N LYS A 153 -5.77 -3.21 -0.31
CA LYS A 153 -5.76 -2.42 0.93
C LYS A 153 -5.81 -3.38 2.10
N SER A 154 -4.98 -3.14 3.09
CA SER A 154 -5.04 -3.83 4.38
C SER A 154 -5.03 -2.82 5.51
N GLU A 155 -5.72 -3.14 6.59
CA GLU A 155 -5.71 -2.37 7.82
C GLU A 155 -5.52 -3.32 8.99
N GLY A 156 -4.46 -3.07 9.78
CA GLY A 156 -4.17 -3.78 11.01
C GLY A 156 -4.39 -2.85 12.20
N VAL A 157 -5.03 -3.37 13.24
CA VAL A 157 -5.20 -2.68 14.52
C VAL A 157 -4.54 -3.51 15.60
N TYR A 158 -3.65 -2.88 16.37
CA TYR A 158 -2.91 -3.51 17.46
C TYR A 158 -3.16 -2.76 18.74
N TYR A 159 -3.33 -3.50 19.83
CA TYR A 159 -3.52 -2.93 21.16
C TYR A 159 -2.34 -3.29 22.06
N THR A 160 -1.83 -2.28 22.77
CA THR A 160 -0.81 -2.46 23.78
C THR A 160 -1.49 -2.32 25.15
N ASN A 161 -1.61 -3.41 25.87
CA ASN A 161 -2.26 -3.40 27.18
C ASN A 161 -1.39 -2.65 28.20
N PRO A 162 -2.00 -1.78 29.02
CA PRO A 162 -1.31 -1.18 30.13
C PRO A 162 -0.90 -2.26 31.14
N LYS A 163 0.25 -2.08 31.76
CA LYS A 163 0.74 -2.97 32.79
C LYS A 163 0.94 -2.15 34.08
N ASP A 164 0.22 -2.53 35.12
CA ASP A 164 0.44 -2.03 36.46
C ASP A 164 1.07 -3.11 37.31
N GLU A 165 2.20 -2.81 37.87
CA GLU A 165 2.95 -3.69 38.77
C GLU A 165 3.24 -2.92 40.07
N THR A 166 2.68 -3.42 41.20
CA THR A 166 2.92 -2.91 42.53
C THR A 166 3.59 -4.00 43.34
N LYS A 167 4.78 -3.76 43.87
CA LYS A 167 5.50 -4.71 44.72
C LYS A 167 4.96 -4.69 46.17
N GLY A 168 4.37 -3.58 46.58
CA GLY A 168 3.67 -3.44 47.84
C GLY A 168 2.20 -3.81 47.76
N ASN A 169 1.39 -3.25 48.62
CA ASN A 169 -0.06 -3.45 48.67
C ASN A 169 -0.78 -2.45 47.75
N SER A 170 -1.90 -2.86 47.19
CA SER A 170 -2.79 -1.96 46.45
C SER A 170 -4.08 -1.77 47.26
N HIS A 171 -4.37 -0.54 47.61
CA HIS A 171 -5.57 -0.15 48.37
C HIS A 171 -6.50 0.66 47.45
N TYR A 172 -7.74 0.24 47.35
CA TYR A 172 -8.76 0.90 46.54
C TYR A 172 -9.85 1.46 47.42
N ASN A 173 -9.94 2.77 47.49
CA ASN A 173 -11.04 3.51 48.11
C ASN A 173 -11.86 4.14 46.97
N VAL A 174 -12.70 3.32 46.33
CA VAL A 174 -13.52 3.74 45.21
C VAL A 174 -14.93 3.99 45.70
N GLY A 175 -15.39 5.20 45.59
CA GLY A 175 -16.74 5.62 46.03
C GLY A 175 -17.74 5.72 44.87
N GLY A 176 -17.71 4.77 43.93
CA GLY A 176 -18.72 4.70 42.86
C GLY A 176 -19.81 3.71 43.24
N ASP A 177 -21.09 4.09 43.04
CA ASP A 177 -22.24 3.21 43.09
C ASP A 177 -22.22 2.20 41.92
#